data_ba79782e8ac3686f26734c0c83bf0503
#
_entry.id   ba79782e8ac3686f26734c0c83bf0503
#
_cell.length_a   1.000
_cell.length_b   1.000
_cell.length_c   1.000
_cell.angle_alpha   90.00
_cell.angle_beta   90.00
_cell.angle_gamma   90.00
#
_symmetry.space_group_name_H-M   'P 1'
#
loop_
_entity.id
_entity.type
_entity.pdbx_description
1 polymer ?
#
loop_
_entity_poly.entity_id
_entity_poly.type
_entity_poly.pdbx_seq_one_letter_code
_entity_poly.pdbx_strand_id
1 'polypeptide(L)'
;MKYTFLIVALFSNFLFAQEPKVIVITMDGVRWKEVFRGADKYLINRPNFTSSMNYHKEKYFVEDSLQRRKLLMPFTWNYIAKKGVILGNRDEKNHVNLTNKPLWSYPGYNEIITGKPDDINIINNDDILNPNVSIFEYVNNIPTYNQKVMVVGSWKMFTYIFNQNRSKLLINSGYQHSFNPKPTGKELYLNKLQDLTPKLWQNTRYDIFTHEYALEAMKNQKPHLLFIGYGEPDDFGHDKDYDHYLNAINRNDKMIEEIWNYVQSDSYYKDQTTILVTTDHGRGDFYEWVDYSKHVKGSSNSFIMLLGPSIKKENFTKKDYYSTQIAQTIADLLEIKWHNPDAGKSLFN
;
A
#
# COMPACT_ATOMS: atom_id res chain seq x y z
N MET A 1 69.53 16.00 17.14
CA MET A 1 68.19 16.43 16.68
C MET A 1 67.37 15.19 16.30
N LYS A 2 66.37 14.84 17.10
CA LYS A 2 65.46 13.72 16.80
C LYS A 2 64.19 14.32 16.16
N TYR A 3 63.90 14.01 14.90
CA TYR A 3 62.68 14.40 14.22
C TYR A 3 61.59 13.35 14.54
N THR A 4 60.57 13.75 15.26
CA THR A 4 59.39 12.96 15.50
C THR A 4 58.39 13.23 14.36
N PHE A 5 58.17 12.24 13.49
CA PHE A 5 57.12 12.32 12.45
C PHE A 5 55.76 12.01 13.10
N LEU A 6 54.88 13.01 13.11
CA LEU A 6 53.49 12.86 13.52
C LEU A 6 52.70 12.40 12.29
N ILE A 7 52.30 11.12 12.28
CA ILE A 7 51.36 10.58 11.25
C ILE A 7 49.96 10.98 11.68
N VAL A 8 49.38 11.98 11.02
CA VAL A 8 47.95 12.31 11.13
C VAL A 8 47.18 11.36 10.24
N ALA A 9 46.54 10.34 10.81
CA ALA A 9 45.60 9.46 10.11
C ALA A 9 44.29 10.23 9.86
N LEU A 10 44.11 10.75 8.65
CA LEU A 10 42.84 11.26 8.17
C LEU A 10 41.85 10.09 8.00
N PHE A 11 41.00 9.85 8.99
CA PHE A 11 39.80 9.04 8.84
C PHE A 11 38.84 9.82 7.95
N SER A 12 38.87 9.59 6.64
CA SER A 12 37.79 9.98 5.74
C SER A 12 36.59 9.10 6.10
N ASN A 13 35.65 9.68 6.85
CA ASN A 13 34.31 9.12 6.94
C ASN A 13 33.70 9.16 5.52
N PHE A 14 33.79 8.04 4.81
CA PHE A 14 32.93 7.81 3.67
C PHE A 14 31.48 7.76 4.22
N LEU A 15 30.80 8.88 4.21
CA LEU A 15 29.35 8.92 4.23
C LEU A 15 28.91 8.20 2.95
N PHE A 16 28.67 6.89 3.05
CA PHE A 16 27.90 6.20 2.02
C PHE A 16 26.59 6.96 1.90
N ALA A 17 26.37 7.59 0.75
CA ALA A 17 25.08 8.19 0.43
C ALA A 17 24.04 7.10 0.66
N GLN A 18 23.15 7.33 1.62
CA GLN A 18 22.11 6.38 1.94
C GLN A 18 21.14 6.38 0.76
N GLU A 19 20.99 5.25 0.09
CA GLU A 19 20.05 5.14 -1.04
C GLU A 19 18.62 4.98 -0.48
N PRO A 20 17.74 5.96 -0.69
CA PRO A 20 16.39 5.91 -0.16
C PRO A 20 15.59 4.76 -0.79
N LYS A 21 14.67 4.21 -0.01
CA LYS A 21 13.78 3.12 -0.41
C LYS A 21 12.34 3.47 -0.10
N VAL A 22 11.44 2.99 -0.94
CA VAL A 22 10.01 3.22 -0.76
C VAL A 22 9.26 1.91 -0.86
N ILE A 23 8.39 1.67 0.13
CA ILE A 23 7.43 0.56 0.12
C ILE A 23 6.03 1.16 0.04
N VAL A 24 5.33 0.90 -1.05
CA VAL A 24 3.93 1.30 -1.24
C VAL A 24 3.04 0.12 -0.91
N ILE A 25 2.13 0.29 0.01
CA ILE A 25 1.17 -0.75 0.42
C ILE A 25 -0.23 -0.25 0.14
N THR A 26 -1.03 -1.04 -0.57
CA THR A 26 -2.44 -0.76 -0.76
C THR A 26 -3.30 -1.76 -0.02
N MET A 27 -4.39 -1.27 0.56
CA MET A 27 -5.44 -2.04 1.21
C MET A 27 -6.71 -1.83 0.35
N ASP A 28 -6.94 -2.73 -0.61
CA ASP A 28 -8.00 -2.60 -1.62
C ASP A 28 -9.38 -2.41 -0.97
N GLY A 29 -10.11 -1.40 -1.43
CA GLY A 29 -11.48 -1.13 -1.03
C GLY A 29 -11.70 -0.79 0.44
N VAL A 30 -10.66 -0.44 1.20
CA VAL A 30 -10.80 -0.04 2.61
C VAL A 30 -11.36 1.38 2.70
N ARG A 31 -12.52 1.51 3.38
CA ARG A 31 -13.17 2.81 3.56
C ARG A 31 -12.40 3.67 4.57
N TRP A 32 -12.35 4.97 4.33
CA TRP A 32 -11.82 5.94 5.28
C TRP A 32 -12.48 5.85 6.66
N LYS A 33 -13.75 5.42 6.72
CA LYS A 33 -14.50 5.30 7.97
C LYS A 33 -13.90 4.28 8.91
N GLU A 34 -13.55 3.09 8.42
CA GLU A 34 -12.90 2.08 9.24
C GLU A 34 -11.53 2.57 9.72
N VAL A 35 -10.79 3.27 8.86
CA VAL A 35 -9.49 3.83 9.24
C VAL A 35 -9.65 4.84 10.38
N PHE A 36 -10.54 5.82 10.25
CA PHE A 36 -10.63 6.95 11.19
C PHE A 36 -11.64 6.79 12.32
N ARG A 37 -12.63 5.91 12.17
CA ARG A 37 -13.69 5.70 13.17
C ARG A 37 -13.74 4.27 13.72
N GLY A 38 -12.99 3.32 13.13
CA GLY A 38 -13.07 1.90 13.46
C GLY A 38 -14.33 1.25 12.92
N ALA A 39 -14.71 0.10 13.48
CA ALA A 39 -15.88 -0.66 13.02
C ALA A 39 -17.15 0.19 12.94
N ASP A 40 -17.84 0.12 11.79
CA ASP A 40 -19.04 0.92 11.55
C ASP A 40 -20.20 0.40 12.41
N LYS A 41 -20.80 1.31 13.22
CA LYS A 41 -21.89 0.98 14.15
C LYS A 41 -23.12 0.40 13.45
N TYR A 42 -23.42 0.87 12.24
CA TYR A 42 -24.56 0.37 11.48
C TYR A 42 -24.30 -1.06 11.00
N LEU A 43 -23.15 -1.29 10.37
CA LEU A 43 -22.82 -2.57 9.73
C LEU A 43 -22.62 -3.71 10.76
N ILE A 44 -21.90 -3.43 11.85
CA ILE A 44 -21.61 -4.42 12.89
C ILE A 44 -22.87 -4.88 13.65
N ASN A 45 -23.97 -4.14 13.53
CA ASN A 45 -25.27 -4.47 14.15
C ASN A 45 -26.25 -5.09 13.15
N ARG A 46 -25.84 -5.47 11.93
CA ARG A 46 -26.73 -6.01 10.91
C ARG A 46 -26.44 -7.48 10.64
N PRO A 47 -27.41 -8.39 10.91
CA PRO A 47 -27.21 -9.82 10.64
C PRO A 47 -26.90 -10.15 9.18
N ASN A 48 -27.34 -9.30 8.24
CA ASN A 48 -27.07 -9.47 6.81
C ASN A 48 -25.62 -9.16 6.41
N PHE A 49 -24.85 -8.54 7.30
CA PHE A 49 -23.46 -8.14 7.07
C PHE A 49 -22.50 -8.74 8.11
N THR A 50 -22.99 -8.98 9.32
CA THR A 50 -22.21 -9.44 10.46
C THR A 50 -22.85 -10.68 11.06
N SER A 51 -22.34 -11.85 10.73
CA SER A 51 -22.89 -13.13 11.18
C SER A 51 -22.57 -13.42 12.65
N SER A 52 -21.34 -13.15 13.06
CA SER A 52 -20.80 -13.36 14.41
C SER A 52 -20.81 -12.07 15.23
N MET A 53 -21.96 -11.37 15.29
CA MET A 53 -22.07 -10.02 15.86
C MET A 53 -21.48 -9.87 17.26
N ASN A 54 -21.76 -10.78 18.19
CA ASN A 54 -21.28 -10.65 19.58
C ASN A 54 -19.75 -10.72 19.63
N TYR A 55 -19.15 -11.67 18.92
CA TYR A 55 -17.70 -11.83 18.85
C TYR A 55 -17.03 -10.60 18.26
N HIS A 56 -17.55 -10.08 17.13
CA HIS A 56 -16.93 -8.92 16.47
C HIS A 56 -17.17 -7.62 17.22
N LYS A 57 -18.29 -7.47 17.93
CA LYS A 57 -18.51 -6.33 18.83
C LYS A 57 -17.55 -6.37 20.01
N GLU A 58 -17.37 -7.50 20.66
CA GLU A 58 -16.40 -7.63 21.75
C GLU A 58 -14.99 -7.27 21.28
N LYS A 59 -14.64 -7.70 20.07
CA LYS A 59 -13.29 -7.51 19.52
C LYS A 59 -13.02 -6.11 19.00
N TYR A 60 -13.98 -5.47 18.33
CA TYR A 60 -13.75 -4.26 17.54
C TYR A 60 -14.62 -3.07 17.89
N PHE A 61 -15.63 -3.22 18.78
CA PHE A 61 -16.61 -2.17 18.99
C PHE A 61 -16.60 -1.62 20.41
N VAL A 62 -16.42 -0.30 20.49
CA VAL A 62 -16.73 0.55 21.62
C VAL A 62 -17.42 1.79 21.09
N GLU A 63 -18.22 2.52 21.90
CA GLU A 63 -18.96 3.70 21.43
C GLU A 63 -18.02 4.84 20.99
N ASP A 64 -16.92 5.05 21.71
CA ASP A 64 -15.91 6.05 21.35
C ASP A 64 -15.16 5.63 20.08
N SER A 65 -15.34 6.37 19.00
CA SER A 65 -14.69 6.11 17.71
C SER A 65 -13.16 6.20 17.76
N LEU A 66 -12.60 7.04 18.61
CA LEU A 66 -11.14 7.19 18.75
C LEU A 66 -10.51 5.96 19.42
N GLN A 67 -11.24 5.31 20.32
CA GLN A 67 -10.80 4.01 20.88
C GLN A 67 -11.11 2.87 19.92
N ARG A 68 -12.27 2.88 19.27
CA ARG A 68 -12.70 1.85 18.31
C ARG A 68 -11.73 1.69 17.14
N ARG A 69 -11.22 2.79 16.56
CA ARG A 69 -10.20 2.73 15.50
C ARG A 69 -8.89 2.10 15.96
N LYS A 70 -8.51 2.27 17.25
CA LYS A 70 -7.32 1.63 17.83
C LYS A 70 -7.50 0.13 18.05
N LEU A 71 -8.73 -0.33 18.30
CA LEU A 71 -9.04 -1.76 18.37
C LEU A 71 -8.89 -2.42 16.99
N LEU A 72 -9.32 -1.73 15.94
CA LEU A 72 -9.28 -2.23 14.58
C LEU A 72 -7.87 -2.16 13.98
N MET A 73 -7.19 -1.03 14.12
CA MET A 73 -5.89 -0.75 13.51
C MET A 73 -4.89 -0.24 14.59
N PRO A 74 -4.43 -1.15 15.49
CA PRO A 74 -3.58 -0.77 16.61
C PRO A 74 -2.23 -0.21 16.21
N PHE A 75 -1.56 -0.74 15.19
CA PHE A 75 -0.28 -0.21 14.71
C PHE A 75 -0.44 1.19 14.09
N THR A 76 -1.43 1.36 13.24
CA THR A 76 -1.75 2.66 12.63
C THR A 76 -1.93 3.73 13.71
N TRP A 77 -2.76 3.49 14.73
CA TRP A 77 -3.12 4.53 15.69
C TRP A 77 -2.18 4.67 16.89
N ASN A 78 -1.46 3.61 17.26
CA ASN A 78 -0.51 3.69 18.37
C ASN A 78 0.91 4.05 17.91
N TYR A 79 1.26 3.79 16.63
CA TYR A 79 2.59 4.02 16.11
C TYR A 79 2.62 5.03 14.93
N ILE A 80 1.97 4.72 13.78
CA ILE A 80 2.02 5.61 12.61
C ILE A 80 1.48 7.00 12.95
N ALA A 81 0.35 7.09 13.64
CA ALA A 81 -0.23 8.37 14.06
C ALA A 81 0.71 9.23 14.92
N LYS A 82 1.68 8.63 15.62
CA LYS A 82 2.65 9.34 16.45
C LYS A 82 3.94 9.69 15.73
N LYS A 83 4.43 8.80 14.89
CA LYS A 83 5.75 8.86 14.24
C LYS A 83 5.72 9.29 12.78
N GLY A 84 4.59 9.16 12.13
CA GLY A 84 4.34 9.48 10.73
C GLY A 84 3.19 10.46 10.55
N VAL A 85 2.54 10.36 9.39
CA VAL A 85 1.41 11.20 8.98
C VAL A 85 0.26 10.32 8.50
N ILE A 86 -0.96 10.68 8.85
CA ILE A 86 -2.20 10.05 8.35
C ILE A 86 -3.10 11.14 7.79
N LEU A 87 -3.41 11.07 6.51
CA LEU A 87 -4.24 12.02 5.76
C LEU A 87 -5.56 11.36 5.35
N GLY A 88 -6.62 12.14 5.25
CA GLY A 88 -7.95 11.67 4.82
C GLY A 88 -9.00 11.66 5.93
N ASN A 89 -8.71 12.23 7.10
CA ASN A 89 -9.70 12.34 8.18
C ASN A 89 -10.76 13.38 7.86
N ARG A 90 -11.86 12.93 7.26
CA ARG A 90 -12.97 13.81 6.86
C ARG A 90 -13.70 14.47 8.04
N ASP A 91 -13.60 13.89 9.24
CA ASP A 91 -14.14 14.48 10.46
C ASP A 91 -13.35 15.74 10.86
N GLU A 92 -12.10 15.82 10.47
CA GLU A 92 -11.22 16.98 10.68
C GLU A 92 -11.08 17.85 9.42
N LYS A 93 -11.97 17.67 8.42
CA LYS A 93 -11.96 18.40 7.14
C LYS A 93 -10.63 18.25 6.39
N ASN A 94 -9.99 17.10 6.55
CA ASN A 94 -8.84 16.71 5.77
C ASN A 94 -9.28 15.59 4.83
N HIS A 95 -9.06 15.77 3.52
CA HIS A 95 -9.56 14.87 2.51
C HIS A 95 -8.43 14.30 1.69
N VAL A 96 -8.53 13.02 1.35
CA VAL A 96 -7.80 12.39 0.26
C VAL A 96 -8.84 11.88 -0.72
N ASN A 97 -8.73 12.24 -1.99
CA ASN A 97 -9.70 11.89 -3.02
C ASN A 97 -9.04 11.27 -4.23
N LEU A 98 -9.76 10.34 -4.87
CA LEU A 98 -9.50 9.96 -6.24
C LEU A 98 -10.05 11.02 -7.18
N THR A 99 -9.47 11.13 -8.37
CA THR A 99 -9.88 12.08 -9.41
C THR A 99 -10.42 11.39 -10.68
N ASN A 100 -10.17 10.09 -10.85
CA ASN A 100 -10.73 9.33 -11.96
C ASN A 100 -12.26 9.24 -11.84
N LYS A 101 -12.95 9.26 -12.99
CA LYS A 101 -14.42 9.22 -13.02
C LYS A 101 -15.02 7.84 -12.76
N PRO A 102 -14.42 6.73 -13.25
CA PRO A 102 -14.99 5.41 -13.06
C PRO A 102 -15.07 4.98 -11.59
N LEU A 103 -14.09 5.34 -10.77
CA LEU A 103 -13.95 4.97 -9.35
C LEU A 103 -13.97 3.44 -9.14
N TRP A 104 -13.34 2.71 -10.06
CA TRP A 104 -13.10 1.26 -9.98
C TRP A 104 -11.65 1.01 -9.56
N SER A 105 -11.33 -0.24 -9.18
CA SER A 105 -10.00 -0.59 -8.66
C SER A 105 -8.90 -0.31 -9.68
N TYR A 106 -8.99 -0.79 -10.91
CA TYR A 106 -7.96 -0.55 -11.91
C TYR A 106 -7.76 0.95 -12.21
N PRO A 107 -8.80 1.76 -12.48
CA PRO A 107 -8.68 3.22 -12.59
C PRO A 107 -8.01 3.87 -11.37
N GLY A 108 -8.34 3.42 -10.15
CA GLY A 108 -7.74 3.91 -8.91
C GLY A 108 -6.25 3.57 -8.80
N TYR A 109 -5.88 2.32 -9.06
CA TYR A 109 -4.48 1.89 -9.12
C TYR A 109 -3.69 2.64 -10.19
N ASN A 110 -4.27 2.84 -11.40
CA ASN A 110 -3.63 3.63 -12.43
C ASN A 110 -3.31 5.04 -11.93
N GLU A 111 -4.26 5.70 -11.25
CA GLU A 111 -4.07 7.04 -10.70
C GLU A 111 -2.91 7.07 -9.68
N ILE A 112 -2.83 6.07 -8.79
CA ILE A 112 -1.77 5.93 -7.80
C ILE A 112 -0.39 5.81 -8.45
N ILE A 113 -0.25 4.94 -9.46
CA ILE A 113 1.06 4.59 -10.02
C ILE A 113 1.53 5.50 -11.16
N THR A 114 0.62 6.24 -11.79
CA THR A 114 0.95 7.14 -12.92
C THR A 114 0.84 8.61 -12.56
N GLY A 115 0.19 8.94 -11.45
CA GLY A 115 -0.07 10.31 -11.02
C GLY A 115 -1.20 11.00 -11.77
N LYS A 116 -1.95 10.30 -12.63
CA LYS A 116 -3.05 10.88 -13.40
C LYS A 116 -4.18 9.88 -13.64
N PRO A 117 -5.44 10.34 -13.75
CA PRO A 117 -6.53 9.51 -14.22
C PRO A 117 -6.39 9.19 -15.72
N ASP A 118 -6.96 8.07 -16.16
CA ASP A 118 -7.17 7.77 -17.58
C ASP A 118 -8.60 7.29 -17.80
N ASP A 119 -9.50 8.24 -17.90
CA ASP A 119 -10.94 8.02 -18.04
C ASP A 119 -11.35 7.59 -19.46
N ILE A 120 -10.39 7.37 -20.35
CA ILE A 120 -10.62 6.97 -21.75
C ILE A 120 -10.25 5.51 -21.94
N ASN A 121 -9.07 5.11 -21.52
CA ASN A 121 -8.54 3.77 -21.77
C ASN A 121 -8.76 2.81 -20.62
N ILE A 122 -8.89 3.32 -19.36
CA ILE A 122 -9.02 2.51 -18.14
C ILE A 122 -10.31 2.91 -17.44
N ILE A 123 -11.42 2.30 -17.85
CA ILE A 123 -12.77 2.67 -17.38
C ILE A 123 -13.41 1.66 -16.43
N ASN A 124 -12.81 0.48 -16.28
CA ASN A 124 -13.27 -0.63 -15.46
C ASN A 124 -12.10 -1.57 -15.10
N ASN A 125 -12.39 -2.77 -14.60
CA ASN A 125 -11.40 -3.79 -14.24
C ASN A 125 -11.12 -4.82 -15.35
N ASP A 126 -11.19 -4.44 -16.63
CA ASP A 126 -10.91 -5.35 -17.74
C ASP A 126 -9.42 -5.73 -17.82
N ASP A 127 -9.16 -6.93 -18.36
CA ASP A 127 -7.82 -7.53 -18.55
C ASP A 127 -7.08 -6.82 -19.71
N ILE A 128 -6.85 -5.51 -19.63
CA ILE A 128 -6.11 -4.71 -20.61
C ILE A 128 -4.77 -4.26 -20.04
N LEU A 129 -3.72 -4.33 -20.84
CA LEU A 129 -2.40 -3.83 -20.43
C LEU A 129 -2.42 -2.29 -20.33
N ASN A 130 -2.00 -1.75 -19.21
CA ASN A 130 -1.98 -0.31 -18.96
C ASN A 130 -1.18 0.44 -20.03
N PRO A 131 -1.80 1.33 -20.81
CA PRO A 131 -1.09 2.13 -21.82
C PRO A 131 -0.15 3.17 -21.18
N ASN A 132 -0.41 3.56 -19.93
CA ASN A 132 0.33 4.59 -19.22
C ASN A 132 1.62 4.04 -18.61
N VAL A 133 2.71 4.81 -18.68
CA VAL A 133 3.98 4.49 -18.02
C VAL A 133 3.86 4.85 -16.53
N SER A 134 4.05 3.86 -15.67
CA SER A 134 4.02 4.08 -14.22
C SER A 134 5.36 4.61 -13.69
N ILE A 135 5.33 5.22 -12.50
CA ILE A 135 6.57 5.57 -11.78
C ILE A 135 7.44 4.33 -11.51
N PHE A 136 6.83 3.16 -11.27
CA PHE A 136 7.56 1.91 -11.08
C PHE A 136 8.32 1.48 -12.34
N GLU A 137 7.67 1.56 -13.50
CA GLU A 137 8.31 1.29 -14.79
C GLU A 137 9.43 2.29 -15.07
N TYR A 138 9.18 3.57 -14.82
CA TYR A 138 10.19 4.61 -14.97
C TYR A 138 11.43 4.35 -14.12
N VAL A 139 11.23 4.05 -12.83
CA VAL A 139 12.32 3.74 -11.89
C VAL A 139 13.07 2.48 -12.33
N ASN A 140 12.37 1.43 -12.76
CA ASN A 140 13.01 0.18 -13.22
C ASN A 140 13.90 0.38 -14.45
N ASN A 141 13.62 1.40 -15.27
CA ASN A 141 14.43 1.75 -16.45
C ASN A 141 15.68 2.59 -16.10
N ILE A 142 15.83 3.07 -14.85
CA ILE A 142 17.06 3.70 -14.38
C ILE A 142 18.08 2.59 -14.07
N PRO A 143 19.30 2.62 -14.67
CA PRO A 143 20.24 1.50 -14.55
C PRO A 143 20.54 1.04 -13.11
N THR A 144 20.65 1.97 -12.16
CA THR A 144 20.93 1.68 -10.74
C THR A 144 19.76 1.00 -10.02
N TYR A 145 18.53 1.15 -10.51
CA TYR A 145 17.31 0.57 -9.95
C TYR A 145 16.82 -0.66 -10.72
N ASN A 146 17.46 -1.02 -11.85
CA ASN A 146 17.02 -2.15 -12.66
C ASN A 146 16.98 -3.44 -11.84
N GLN A 147 15.87 -4.19 -11.91
CA GLN A 147 15.59 -5.37 -11.08
C GLN A 147 15.55 -5.11 -9.56
N LYS A 148 15.47 -3.85 -9.14
CA LYS A 148 15.25 -3.42 -7.75
C LYS A 148 13.87 -2.80 -7.54
N VAL A 149 12.99 -2.94 -8.53
CA VAL A 149 11.59 -2.51 -8.49
C VAL A 149 10.71 -3.73 -8.62
N MET A 150 9.84 -3.95 -7.62
CA MET A 150 9.07 -5.18 -7.52
C MET A 150 7.62 -4.90 -7.16
N VAL A 151 6.75 -5.82 -7.59
CA VAL A 151 5.31 -5.80 -7.30
C VAL A 151 4.89 -7.15 -6.74
N VAL A 152 4.28 -7.14 -5.58
CA VAL A 152 3.69 -8.35 -4.97
C VAL A 152 2.25 -8.02 -4.61
N GLY A 153 1.28 -8.74 -5.17
CA GLY A 153 -0.12 -8.40 -4.97
C GLY A 153 -1.06 -9.61 -4.91
N SER A 154 -2.15 -9.44 -4.17
CA SER A 154 -3.17 -10.49 -4.04
C SER A 154 -3.97 -10.65 -5.31
N TRP A 155 -4.31 -9.57 -5.98
CA TRP A 155 -5.13 -9.58 -7.18
C TRP A 155 -4.32 -9.81 -8.47
N LYS A 156 -4.75 -10.72 -9.33
CA LYS A 156 -4.06 -11.08 -10.61
C LYS A 156 -3.83 -9.87 -11.53
N MET A 157 -4.70 -8.84 -11.43
CA MET A 157 -4.70 -7.70 -12.33
C MET A 157 -3.45 -6.84 -12.25
N PHE A 158 -2.64 -6.97 -11.22
CA PHE A 158 -1.38 -6.23 -11.12
C PHE A 158 -0.42 -6.50 -12.29
N THR A 159 -0.52 -7.65 -12.97
CA THR A 159 0.23 -7.91 -14.21
C THR A 159 -0.19 -6.96 -15.35
N TYR A 160 -1.47 -6.60 -15.41
CA TYR A 160 -2.04 -5.67 -16.39
C TYR A 160 -1.84 -4.21 -15.96
N ILE A 161 -2.12 -3.89 -14.69
CA ILE A 161 -1.99 -2.55 -14.10
C ILE A 161 -0.56 -2.03 -14.27
N PHE A 162 0.44 -2.86 -14.00
CA PHE A 162 1.86 -2.51 -14.16
C PHE A 162 2.42 -2.83 -15.54
N ASN A 163 1.59 -3.25 -16.48
CA ASN A 163 1.96 -3.64 -17.85
C ASN A 163 3.24 -4.51 -17.88
N GLN A 164 3.16 -5.71 -17.32
CA GLN A 164 4.31 -6.61 -17.16
C GLN A 164 5.10 -6.81 -18.46
N ASN A 165 4.41 -6.81 -19.61
CA ASN A 165 5.04 -7.01 -20.92
C ASN A 165 5.97 -5.87 -21.33
N ARG A 166 5.61 -4.61 -21.01
CA ARG A 166 6.41 -3.43 -21.34
C ARG A 166 7.39 -3.08 -20.22
N SER A 167 6.93 -3.06 -18.98
CA SER A 167 7.68 -2.59 -17.82
C SER A 167 8.85 -3.50 -17.42
N LYS A 168 8.78 -4.80 -17.75
CA LYS A 168 9.75 -5.82 -17.34
C LYS A 168 9.96 -5.89 -15.82
N LEU A 169 9.00 -5.41 -15.05
CA LEU A 169 9.01 -5.47 -13.60
C LEU A 169 8.95 -6.93 -13.11
N LEU A 170 9.57 -7.20 -11.98
CA LEU A 170 9.38 -8.45 -11.25
C LEU A 170 8.02 -8.40 -10.54
N ILE A 171 7.05 -9.14 -11.06
CA ILE A 171 5.68 -9.15 -10.54
C ILE A 171 5.33 -10.55 -10.05
N ASN A 172 4.79 -10.63 -8.84
CA ASN A 172 4.15 -11.82 -8.29
C ASN A 172 2.73 -11.44 -7.85
N SER A 173 1.73 -11.84 -8.58
CA SER A 173 0.34 -11.46 -8.32
C SER A 173 -0.64 -12.61 -8.52
N GLY A 174 -1.80 -12.52 -7.87
CA GLY A 174 -2.77 -13.59 -7.87
C GLY A 174 -2.12 -14.89 -7.35
N TYR A 175 -2.37 -15.98 -8.06
CA TYR A 175 -1.86 -17.31 -7.68
C TYR A 175 -0.51 -17.66 -8.33
N GLN A 176 0.27 -16.66 -8.78
CA GLN A 176 1.62 -16.91 -9.29
C GLN A 176 2.53 -17.40 -8.17
N HIS A 177 3.44 -18.32 -8.51
CA HIS A 177 4.55 -18.72 -7.64
C HIS A 177 5.61 -17.63 -7.53
N SER A 178 6.57 -17.78 -6.61
CA SER A 178 7.68 -16.83 -6.48
C SER A 178 8.33 -16.54 -7.84
N PHE A 179 8.60 -15.27 -8.11
CA PHE A 179 9.31 -14.83 -9.32
C PHE A 179 10.83 -15.05 -9.23
N ASN A 180 11.33 -15.47 -8.07
CA ASN A 180 12.75 -15.74 -7.88
C ASN A 180 13.18 -16.94 -8.76
N PRO A 181 14.12 -16.79 -9.70
CA PRO A 181 14.55 -17.87 -10.58
C PRO A 181 15.25 -19.00 -9.82
N LYS A 182 15.70 -18.72 -8.59
CA LYS A 182 16.26 -19.71 -7.65
C LYS A 182 15.55 -19.58 -6.31
N PRO A 183 14.30 -20.06 -6.22
CA PRO A 183 13.50 -19.89 -5.04
C PRO A 183 14.14 -20.54 -3.81
N THR A 184 14.07 -19.86 -2.69
CA THR A 184 14.50 -20.37 -1.39
C THR A 184 13.62 -21.52 -0.92
N GLY A 185 14.05 -22.27 0.09
CA GLY A 185 13.22 -23.31 0.69
C GLY A 185 11.89 -22.77 1.22
N LYS A 186 11.87 -21.54 1.74
CA LYS A 186 10.64 -20.88 2.19
C LYS A 186 9.74 -20.51 1.02
N GLU A 187 10.27 -19.95 -0.05
CA GLU A 187 9.49 -19.64 -1.27
C GLU A 187 8.87 -20.90 -1.90
N LEU A 188 9.63 -22.01 -1.97
CA LEU A 188 9.09 -23.30 -2.41
C LEU A 188 7.98 -23.82 -1.51
N TYR A 189 8.14 -23.64 -0.20
CA TYR A 189 7.10 -24.00 0.77
C TYR A 189 5.85 -23.14 0.64
N LEU A 190 6.00 -21.83 0.42
CA LEU A 190 4.88 -20.92 0.16
C LEU A 190 4.14 -21.29 -1.14
N ASN A 191 4.86 -21.61 -2.21
CA ASN A 191 4.26 -22.09 -3.46
C ASN A 191 3.38 -23.34 -3.19
N LYS A 192 3.93 -24.31 -2.47
CA LYS A 192 3.20 -25.53 -2.08
C LYS A 192 1.98 -25.25 -1.22
N LEU A 193 2.10 -24.38 -0.21
CA LEU A 193 0.98 -24.02 0.64
C LEU A 193 -0.13 -23.31 -0.16
N GLN A 194 0.24 -22.40 -1.04
CA GLN A 194 -0.71 -21.69 -1.90
C GLN A 194 -1.48 -22.66 -2.80
N ASP A 195 -0.78 -23.64 -3.42
CA ASP A 195 -1.40 -24.63 -4.30
C ASP A 195 -2.38 -25.56 -3.55
N LEU A 196 -2.10 -25.83 -2.26
CA LEU A 196 -2.92 -26.71 -1.42
C LEU A 196 -4.04 -25.94 -0.69
N THR A 197 -3.98 -24.62 -0.63
CA THR A 197 -5.02 -23.81 0.03
C THR A 197 -6.21 -23.63 -0.90
N PRO A 198 -7.44 -23.92 -0.43
CA PRO A 198 -8.64 -23.69 -1.21
C PRO A 198 -8.75 -22.23 -1.66
N LYS A 199 -9.03 -22.00 -2.94
CA LYS A 199 -9.22 -20.68 -3.50
C LYS A 199 -10.63 -20.20 -3.17
N LEU A 200 -10.73 -19.16 -2.32
CA LEU A 200 -12.02 -18.52 -2.06
C LEU A 200 -12.46 -17.69 -3.27
N TRP A 201 -11.52 -16.97 -3.87
CA TRP A 201 -11.75 -16.17 -5.07
C TRP A 201 -10.85 -16.65 -6.23
N GLN A 202 -11.33 -16.51 -7.47
CA GLN A 202 -10.60 -17.00 -8.65
C GLN A 202 -9.38 -16.14 -8.99
N ASN A 203 -9.43 -14.85 -8.69
CA ASN A 203 -8.48 -13.86 -9.16
C ASN A 203 -7.63 -13.22 -8.05
N THR A 204 -8.03 -13.43 -6.80
CA THR A 204 -7.39 -12.86 -5.61
C THR A 204 -6.98 -13.97 -4.67
N ARG A 205 -5.70 -14.04 -4.31
CA ARG A 205 -5.20 -14.93 -3.26
C ARG A 205 -5.34 -14.29 -1.89
N TYR A 206 -5.27 -15.09 -0.84
CA TYR A 206 -5.22 -14.56 0.52
C TYR A 206 -4.01 -13.63 0.73
N ASP A 207 -4.21 -12.53 1.45
CA ASP A 207 -3.19 -11.51 1.73
C ASP A 207 -1.98 -12.04 2.47
N ILE A 208 -2.14 -13.10 3.25
CA ILE A 208 -1.01 -13.74 3.95
C ILE A 208 0.04 -14.26 2.97
N PHE A 209 -0.33 -14.83 1.83
CA PHE A 209 0.64 -15.26 0.83
C PHE A 209 1.34 -14.07 0.17
N THR A 210 0.60 -13.00 -0.13
CA THR A 210 1.15 -11.75 -0.64
C THR A 210 2.18 -11.17 0.33
N HIS A 211 1.83 -11.12 1.60
CA HIS A 211 2.70 -10.64 2.67
C HIS A 211 3.99 -11.46 2.78
N GLU A 212 3.88 -12.77 2.82
CA GLU A 212 5.03 -13.65 2.96
C GLU A 212 5.94 -13.61 1.72
N TYR A 213 5.39 -13.55 0.51
CA TYR A 213 6.19 -13.35 -0.70
C TYR A 213 6.88 -11.97 -0.71
N ALA A 214 6.22 -10.92 -0.21
CA ALA A 214 6.82 -9.58 -0.09
C ALA A 214 7.99 -9.59 0.90
N LEU A 215 7.84 -10.23 2.07
CA LEU A 215 8.92 -10.39 3.04
C LEU A 215 10.11 -11.18 2.46
N GLU A 216 9.85 -12.27 1.72
CA GLU A 216 10.93 -13.02 1.07
C GLU A 216 11.62 -12.19 -0.04
N ALA A 217 10.86 -11.39 -0.81
CA ALA A 217 11.43 -10.46 -1.77
C ALA A 217 12.33 -9.41 -1.09
N MET A 218 11.89 -8.85 0.03
CA MET A 218 12.69 -7.90 0.83
C MET A 218 13.99 -8.54 1.34
N LYS A 219 13.94 -9.78 1.80
CA LYS A 219 15.12 -10.50 2.33
C LYS A 219 16.13 -10.84 1.24
N ASN A 220 15.65 -11.37 0.10
CA ASN A 220 16.49 -12.03 -0.89
C ASN A 220 16.86 -11.11 -2.06
N GLN A 221 15.93 -10.30 -2.57
CA GLN A 221 16.14 -9.40 -3.72
C GLN A 221 16.46 -7.97 -3.33
N LYS A 222 16.08 -7.56 -2.12
CA LYS A 222 16.34 -6.23 -1.56
C LYS A 222 15.91 -5.09 -2.49
N PRO A 223 14.60 -4.95 -2.80
CA PRO A 223 14.11 -3.87 -3.65
C PRO A 223 14.33 -2.49 -3.04
N HIS A 224 14.54 -1.49 -3.92
CA HIS A 224 14.52 -0.07 -3.57
C HIS A 224 13.10 0.51 -3.65
N LEU A 225 12.29 -0.02 -4.55
CA LEU A 225 10.87 0.33 -4.68
C LEU A 225 10.05 -0.96 -4.71
N LEU A 226 9.19 -1.13 -3.72
CA LEU A 226 8.32 -2.30 -3.59
C LEU A 226 6.86 -1.85 -3.52
N PHE A 227 6.00 -2.47 -4.35
CA PHE A 227 4.55 -2.38 -4.21
C PHE A 227 4.02 -3.65 -3.58
N ILE A 228 3.15 -3.52 -2.57
CA ILE A 228 2.43 -4.61 -1.92
C ILE A 228 0.94 -4.31 -2.02
N GLY A 229 0.17 -5.15 -2.71
CA GLY A 229 -1.27 -4.98 -2.88
C GLY A 229 -2.05 -6.03 -2.11
N TYR A 230 -2.66 -5.66 -0.97
CA TYR A 230 -3.60 -6.50 -0.22
C TYR A 230 -5.00 -6.36 -0.81
N GLY A 231 -5.69 -7.47 -1.06
CA GLY A 231 -6.97 -7.52 -1.77
C GLY A 231 -8.16 -8.02 -0.94
N GLU A 232 -7.92 -8.76 0.16
CA GLU A 232 -9.00 -9.38 0.93
C GLU A 232 -10.12 -8.42 1.39
N PRO A 233 -9.83 -7.16 1.80
CA PRO A 233 -10.91 -6.28 2.25
C PRO A 233 -11.93 -6.01 1.15
N ASP A 234 -11.49 -5.81 -0.10
CA ASP A 234 -12.42 -5.54 -1.22
C ASP A 234 -13.29 -6.75 -1.53
N ASP A 235 -12.69 -7.92 -1.65
CA ASP A 235 -13.41 -9.16 -1.95
C ASP A 235 -14.43 -9.49 -0.84
N PHE A 236 -14.09 -9.38 0.45
CA PHE A 236 -15.05 -9.53 1.54
C PHE A 236 -16.15 -8.46 1.53
N GLY A 237 -15.81 -7.23 1.11
CA GLY A 237 -16.81 -6.18 0.90
C GLY A 237 -17.86 -6.59 -0.14
N HIS A 238 -17.45 -7.15 -1.27
CA HIS A 238 -18.33 -7.66 -2.32
C HIS A 238 -19.16 -8.86 -1.84
N ASP A 239 -18.58 -9.73 -1.02
CA ASP A 239 -19.27 -10.89 -0.41
C ASP A 239 -20.27 -10.46 0.67
N LYS A 240 -20.37 -9.16 1.00
CA LYS A 240 -21.21 -8.61 2.08
C LYS A 240 -20.82 -9.12 3.47
N ASP A 241 -19.58 -9.56 3.62
CA ASP A 241 -19.07 -10.17 4.83
C ASP A 241 -18.24 -9.16 5.65
N TYR A 242 -18.96 -8.38 6.46
CA TYR A 242 -18.33 -7.35 7.29
C TYR A 242 -17.46 -7.94 8.41
N ASP A 243 -17.73 -9.14 8.85
CA ASP A 243 -16.93 -9.89 9.81
C ASP A 243 -15.49 -10.09 9.29
N HIS A 244 -15.39 -10.65 8.08
CA HIS A 244 -14.10 -10.90 7.46
C HIS A 244 -13.45 -9.64 6.91
N TYR A 245 -14.24 -8.65 6.46
CA TYR A 245 -13.74 -7.31 6.10
C TYR A 245 -12.99 -6.66 7.26
N LEU A 246 -13.58 -6.62 8.47
CA LEU A 246 -12.91 -6.09 9.66
C LEU A 246 -11.67 -6.91 10.04
N ASN A 247 -11.78 -8.24 9.98
CA ASN A 247 -10.66 -9.11 10.26
C ASN A 247 -9.51 -8.92 9.25
N ALA A 248 -9.81 -8.70 7.96
CA ALA A 248 -8.82 -8.42 6.93
C ALA A 248 -8.10 -7.09 7.19
N ILE A 249 -8.83 -6.01 7.49
CA ILE A 249 -8.23 -4.71 7.87
C ILE A 249 -7.30 -4.86 9.08
N ASN A 250 -7.74 -5.58 10.13
CA ASN A 250 -6.92 -5.80 11.31
C ASN A 250 -5.66 -6.63 11.03
N ARG A 251 -5.76 -7.64 10.14
CA ARG A 251 -4.60 -8.41 9.69
C ARG A 251 -3.65 -7.55 8.85
N ASN A 252 -4.18 -6.75 7.93
CA ASN A 252 -3.35 -5.85 7.13
C ASN A 252 -2.58 -4.86 8.01
N ASP A 253 -3.20 -4.28 9.05
CA ASP A 253 -2.52 -3.41 10.01
C ASP A 253 -1.34 -4.11 10.72
N LYS A 254 -1.52 -5.37 11.11
CA LYS A 254 -0.44 -6.21 11.69
C LYS A 254 0.65 -6.56 10.67
N MET A 255 0.28 -6.87 9.44
CA MET A 255 1.22 -7.13 8.37
C MET A 255 2.07 -5.89 8.04
N ILE A 256 1.46 -4.70 8.07
CA ILE A 256 2.18 -3.43 7.93
C ILE A 256 3.15 -3.22 9.10
N GLU A 257 2.76 -3.56 10.34
CA GLU A 257 3.64 -3.55 11.49
C GLU A 257 4.83 -4.50 11.31
N GLU A 258 4.60 -5.70 10.79
CA GLU A 258 5.66 -6.69 10.55
C GLU A 258 6.64 -6.21 9.46
N ILE A 259 6.15 -5.63 8.36
CA ILE A 259 7.01 -4.98 7.36
C ILE A 259 7.84 -3.87 7.99
N TRP A 260 7.25 -3.01 8.82
CA TRP A 260 7.97 -1.94 9.48
C TRP A 260 9.03 -2.48 10.45
N ASN A 261 8.70 -3.49 11.24
CA ASN A 261 9.64 -4.13 12.16
C ASN A 261 10.82 -4.76 11.40
N TYR A 262 10.55 -5.39 10.25
CA TYR A 262 11.62 -5.90 9.38
C TYR A 262 12.49 -4.74 8.85
N VAL A 263 11.88 -3.67 8.35
CA VAL A 263 12.59 -2.46 7.92
C VAL A 263 13.52 -1.93 9.00
N GLN A 264 13.08 -1.87 10.26
CA GLN A 264 13.89 -1.35 11.38
C GLN A 264 14.97 -2.33 11.85
N SER A 265 14.84 -3.61 11.55
CA SER A 265 15.79 -4.67 11.97
C SER A 265 16.91 -4.94 10.95
N ASP A 266 16.70 -4.64 9.68
CA ASP A 266 17.65 -4.90 8.60
C ASP A 266 18.44 -3.62 8.25
N SER A 267 19.77 -3.68 8.30
CA SER A 267 20.65 -2.53 8.07
C SER A 267 20.54 -1.93 6.66
N TYR A 268 20.09 -2.70 5.67
CA TYR A 268 19.85 -2.23 4.31
C TYR A 268 18.64 -1.29 4.22
N TYR A 269 17.62 -1.50 5.06
CA TYR A 269 16.36 -0.75 5.05
C TYR A 269 16.29 0.32 6.14
N LYS A 270 16.89 0.05 7.29
CA LYS A 270 16.78 0.90 8.47
C LYS A 270 17.22 2.32 8.17
N ASP A 271 16.44 3.29 8.67
CA ASP A 271 16.68 4.73 8.54
C ASP A 271 16.75 5.27 7.10
N GLN A 272 16.39 4.44 6.09
CA GLN A 272 16.43 4.77 4.67
C GLN A 272 15.10 4.49 3.96
N THR A 273 14.13 3.89 4.66
CA THR A 273 12.89 3.41 4.04
C THR A 273 11.69 4.20 4.49
N THR A 274 10.90 4.66 3.53
CA THR A 274 9.56 5.21 3.78
C THR A 274 8.50 4.22 3.34
N ILE A 275 7.54 3.95 4.24
CA ILE A 275 6.31 3.22 3.92
C ILE A 275 5.22 4.23 3.61
N LEU A 276 4.52 4.03 2.48
CA LEU A 276 3.32 4.73 2.07
C LEU A 276 2.17 3.73 2.03
N VAL A 277 1.10 3.97 2.78
CA VAL A 277 -0.11 3.12 2.80
C VAL A 277 -1.30 3.90 2.27
N THR A 278 -2.09 3.30 1.37
CA THR A 278 -3.29 3.93 0.80
C THR A 278 -4.34 2.87 0.40
N THR A 279 -5.45 3.32 -0.20
CA THR A 279 -6.43 2.48 -0.90
C THR A 279 -6.64 3.01 -2.31
N ASP A 280 -7.03 2.15 -3.21
CA ASP A 280 -7.33 2.45 -4.61
C ASP A 280 -8.70 3.09 -4.81
N HIS A 281 -9.68 2.80 -3.94
CA HIS A 281 -10.99 3.45 -3.89
C HIS A 281 -11.62 3.33 -2.49
N GLY A 282 -12.64 4.11 -2.24
CA GLY A 282 -13.55 3.94 -1.12
C GLY A 282 -14.78 3.11 -1.50
N ARG A 283 -15.73 3.02 -0.60
CA ARG A 283 -17.00 2.31 -0.77
C ARG A 283 -18.17 3.13 -0.25
N GLY A 284 -19.36 2.74 -0.61
CA GLY A 284 -20.59 3.34 -0.14
C GLY A 284 -20.84 3.22 1.36
N ASP A 285 -21.98 3.72 1.77
CA ASP A 285 -22.45 3.68 3.15
C ASP A 285 -23.70 2.79 3.28
N PHE A 286 -24.01 2.35 4.47
CA PHE A 286 -25.19 1.53 4.77
C PHE A 286 -25.24 0.27 3.89
N TYR A 287 -26.27 0.11 3.07
CA TYR A 287 -26.40 -1.03 2.16
C TYR A 287 -25.47 -0.95 0.94
N GLU A 288 -25.01 0.27 0.56
CA GLU A 288 -24.08 0.47 -0.55
C GLU A 288 -22.61 0.21 -0.16
N TRP A 289 -22.32 -0.13 1.11
CA TRP A 289 -20.95 -0.43 1.55
C TRP A 289 -20.29 -1.58 0.79
N VAL A 290 -21.11 -2.46 0.21
CA VAL A 290 -20.68 -3.60 -0.59
C VAL A 290 -20.19 -3.21 -1.98
N ASP A 291 -20.42 -1.96 -2.38
CA ASP A 291 -20.21 -1.50 -3.74
C ASP A 291 -19.41 -0.20 -3.82
N TYR A 292 -18.87 0.04 -5.00
CA TYR A 292 -18.17 1.26 -5.37
C TYR A 292 -18.35 1.53 -6.86
N SER A 293 -18.39 2.76 -7.28
CA SER A 293 -18.38 3.24 -8.65
C SER A 293 -18.64 4.75 -8.66
N LYS A 294 -18.67 5.35 -9.83
CA LYS A 294 -19.08 6.76 -10.01
C LYS A 294 -20.50 7.09 -9.49
N HIS A 295 -21.33 6.08 -9.31
CA HIS A 295 -22.71 6.23 -8.83
C HIS A 295 -22.83 6.04 -7.31
N VAL A 296 -21.82 5.51 -6.65
CA VAL A 296 -21.82 5.21 -5.23
C VAL A 296 -21.08 6.32 -4.47
N LYS A 297 -21.82 7.02 -3.61
CA LYS A 297 -21.25 8.09 -2.79
C LYS A 297 -20.24 7.52 -1.80
N GLY A 298 -19.02 8.05 -1.84
CA GLY A 298 -17.93 7.59 -0.97
C GLY A 298 -16.84 6.84 -1.72
N SER A 299 -17.08 6.38 -2.94
CA SER A 299 -16.08 5.64 -3.73
C SER A 299 -14.81 6.45 -4.02
N SER A 300 -14.90 7.78 -4.11
CA SER A 300 -13.72 8.65 -4.28
C SER A 300 -12.95 8.91 -2.99
N ASN A 301 -13.46 8.48 -1.83
CA ASN A 301 -12.86 8.80 -0.54
C ASN A 301 -11.71 7.83 -0.23
N SER A 302 -10.52 8.36 -0.09
CA SER A 302 -9.31 7.61 0.20
C SER A 302 -8.61 8.11 1.48
N PHE A 303 -7.45 7.55 1.75
CA PHE A 303 -6.53 7.98 2.80
C PHE A 303 -5.09 7.77 2.33
N ILE A 304 -4.14 8.46 2.94
CA ILE A 304 -2.70 8.23 2.74
C ILE A 304 -2.04 8.23 4.12
N MET A 305 -1.21 7.22 4.38
CA MET A 305 -0.36 7.16 5.57
C MET A 305 1.10 7.14 5.11
N LEU A 306 1.93 7.88 5.82
CA LEU A 306 3.38 7.94 5.55
C LEU A 306 4.15 7.69 6.85
N LEU A 307 5.15 6.82 6.79
CA LEU A 307 6.04 6.52 7.91
C LEU A 307 7.46 6.34 7.38
N GLY A 308 8.39 7.16 7.82
CA GLY A 308 9.79 7.11 7.38
C GLY A 308 10.61 8.27 7.89
N PRO A 309 11.94 8.28 7.64
CA PRO A 309 12.87 9.25 8.22
C PRO A 309 12.61 10.70 7.78
N SER A 310 12.15 10.90 6.55
CA SER A 310 11.90 12.24 5.98
C SER A 310 10.48 12.77 6.26
N ILE A 311 9.64 12.01 6.97
CA ILE A 311 8.24 12.35 7.15
C ILE A 311 8.06 13.23 8.39
N LYS A 312 7.70 14.50 8.18
CA LYS A 312 7.43 15.47 9.23
C LYS A 312 6.02 16.02 9.08
N LYS A 313 5.24 16.01 10.17
CA LYS A 313 3.82 16.41 10.16
C LYS A 313 3.60 17.84 9.69
N GLU A 314 4.51 18.74 10.03
CA GLU A 314 4.44 20.15 9.64
C GLU A 314 4.45 20.40 8.13
N ASN A 315 4.89 19.43 7.33
CA ASN A 315 4.89 19.53 5.87
C ASN A 315 3.51 19.25 5.25
N PHE A 316 2.52 18.77 6.04
CA PHE A 316 1.22 18.32 5.54
C PHE A 316 0.10 19.21 6.10
N THR A 317 0.00 20.42 5.60
CA THR A 317 -0.91 21.47 6.12
C THR A 317 -2.14 21.70 5.26
N LYS A 318 -2.25 21.06 4.09
CA LYS A 318 -3.38 21.19 3.18
C LYS A 318 -4.61 20.46 3.71
N LYS A 319 -5.79 20.93 3.29
CA LYS A 319 -7.05 20.26 3.58
C LYS A 319 -7.35 19.15 2.59
N ASP A 320 -6.98 19.34 1.34
CA ASP A 320 -7.30 18.43 0.25
C ASP A 320 -6.03 17.86 -0.38
N TYR A 321 -5.99 16.54 -0.47
CA TYR A 321 -4.97 15.74 -1.12
C TYR A 321 -5.61 14.79 -2.13
N TYR A 322 -4.82 14.26 -3.06
CA TYR A 322 -5.31 13.42 -4.13
C TYR A 322 -4.39 12.22 -4.37
N SER A 323 -4.96 11.09 -4.80
CA SER A 323 -4.20 9.89 -5.14
C SER A 323 -3.21 10.14 -6.29
N THR A 324 -3.52 11.08 -7.18
CA THR A 324 -2.60 11.54 -8.26
C THR A 324 -1.26 12.08 -7.75
N GLN A 325 -1.18 12.50 -6.49
CA GLN A 325 0.05 13.04 -5.90
C GLN A 325 1.06 11.95 -5.52
N ILE A 326 0.61 10.68 -5.43
CA ILE A 326 1.42 9.57 -4.91
C ILE A 326 2.62 9.28 -5.82
N ALA A 327 2.44 9.24 -7.13
CA ALA A 327 3.54 8.92 -8.05
C ALA A 327 4.71 9.92 -7.96
N GLN A 328 4.42 11.23 -7.94
CA GLN A 328 5.45 12.25 -7.76
C GLN A 328 6.07 12.18 -6.36
N THR A 329 5.28 11.86 -5.34
CA THR A 329 5.77 11.67 -3.97
C THR A 329 6.77 10.51 -3.89
N ILE A 330 6.51 9.40 -4.59
CA ILE A 330 7.46 8.28 -4.69
C ILE A 330 8.77 8.73 -5.31
N ALA A 331 8.71 9.52 -6.39
CA ALA A 331 9.90 10.04 -7.05
C ALA A 331 10.73 10.94 -6.11
N ASP A 332 10.08 11.83 -5.38
CA ASP A 332 10.73 12.73 -4.42
C ASP A 332 11.34 11.95 -3.24
N LEU A 333 10.63 10.92 -2.74
CA LEU A 333 11.13 10.04 -1.67
C LEU A 333 12.34 9.21 -2.11
N LEU A 334 12.44 8.86 -3.39
CA LEU A 334 13.59 8.17 -3.99
C LEU A 334 14.69 9.15 -4.43
N GLU A 335 14.49 10.48 -4.26
CA GLU A 335 15.42 11.53 -4.69
C GLU A 335 15.75 11.47 -6.20
N ILE A 336 14.78 11.03 -7.01
CA ILE A 336 14.93 10.93 -8.47
C ILE A 336 14.17 12.04 -9.19
N LYS A 337 14.70 12.49 -10.33
CA LYS A 337 13.99 13.40 -11.22
C LYS A 337 12.98 12.61 -12.05
N TRP A 338 11.72 12.82 -11.79
CA TRP A 338 10.62 12.32 -12.61
C TRP A 338 9.76 13.50 -13.03
N HIS A 339 9.50 13.61 -14.31
CA HIS A 339 8.67 14.67 -14.84
C HIS A 339 7.56 14.07 -15.67
N ASN A 340 6.36 14.18 -15.16
CA ASN A 340 5.13 13.91 -15.90
C ASN A 340 4.24 15.16 -15.76
N PRO A 341 4.06 15.97 -16.82
CA PRO A 341 3.31 17.23 -16.73
C PRO A 341 1.84 17.04 -16.38
N ASP A 342 1.30 15.84 -16.64
CA ASP A 342 -0.10 15.50 -16.35
C ASP A 342 -0.28 14.94 -14.93
N ALA A 343 0.79 14.63 -14.22
CA ALA A 343 0.71 14.07 -12.88
C ALA A 343 0.44 15.14 -11.82
N GLY A 344 -0.21 14.71 -10.74
CA GLY A 344 -0.35 15.54 -9.54
C GLY A 344 1.02 15.90 -8.95
N LYS A 345 1.11 17.08 -8.34
CA LYS A 345 2.29 17.50 -7.60
C LYS A 345 2.50 16.61 -6.37
N SER A 346 3.74 16.50 -5.91
CA SER A 346 4.05 15.76 -4.68
C SER A 346 3.22 16.21 -3.48
N LEU A 347 3.04 15.29 -2.53
CA LEU A 347 2.40 15.61 -1.24
C LEU A 347 3.22 16.63 -0.42
N PHE A 348 4.49 16.79 -0.72
CA PHE A 348 5.39 17.75 -0.04
C PHE A 348 5.32 19.18 -0.60
N ASN A 349 4.57 19.41 -1.69
CA ASN A 349 4.47 20.70 -2.40
C ASN A 349 3.17 21.43 -2.13
#